data_6cf8b86468119176fbe7dc2b19ee7db1
#
_entry.id   6cf8b86468119176fbe7dc2b19ee7db1
#
_cell.length_a   1.000
_cell.length_b   1.000
_cell.length_c   1.000
_cell.angle_alpha   90.00
_cell.angle_beta   90.00
_cell.angle_gamma   90.00
#
_symmetry.space_group_name_H-M   'P 1'
#
loop_
_entity.id
_entity.type
_entity.pdbx_description
1 polymer ?
#
loop_
_entity_poly.entity_id
_entity_poly.type
_entity_poly.pdbx_seq_one_letter_code
_entity_poly.pdbx_strand_id
1 'polypeptide(L)'
;MEEQLFEKITEFTADNCDFKGFIDLVVKTADGKYHILDWKTCSWGWDMKRKSDRITTYQLTLYKKFWCEKNNIDPALVETHFGLLKRTAKKDNVEIFRVTSGPRKMENATKFLFKAVTAIHRGIKIKNRMSCRYCKFNKTENCS
;
A
#
# COMPACT_ATOMS: atom_id res chain seq x y z
N MET A 1 -26.95 -1.68 -1.24
CA MET A 1 -26.28 -1.67 0.09
C MET A 1 -24.78 -1.37 0.00
N GLU A 2 -24.07 -1.80 -1.05
CA GLU A 2 -22.65 -1.45 -1.28
C GLU A 2 -22.45 -0.01 -1.77
N GLU A 3 -23.31 0.51 -2.66
CA GLU A 3 -23.26 1.90 -3.12
C GLU A 3 -23.50 2.90 -1.98
N GLN A 4 -24.47 2.67 -1.11
CA GLN A 4 -24.71 3.53 0.05
C GLN A 4 -23.54 3.52 1.06
N LEU A 5 -22.81 2.40 1.16
CA LEU A 5 -21.61 2.32 1.99
C LEU A 5 -20.47 3.11 1.36
N PHE A 6 -20.37 3.11 0.03
CA PHE A 6 -19.34 3.82 -0.74
C PHE A 6 -19.57 5.34 -0.71
N GLU A 7 -20.80 5.82 -0.88
CA GLU A 7 -21.15 7.24 -0.74
C GLU A 7 -20.92 7.74 0.70
N LYS A 8 -21.35 6.96 1.70
CA LYS A 8 -21.14 7.30 3.12
C LYS A 8 -19.67 7.32 3.54
N ILE A 9 -18.83 6.56 2.84
CA ILE A 9 -17.38 6.50 3.05
C ILE A 9 -16.67 7.65 2.34
N THR A 10 -17.12 8.06 1.15
CA THR A 10 -16.60 9.23 0.42
C THR A 10 -16.96 10.54 1.13
N GLU A 11 -18.16 10.68 1.65
CA GLU A 11 -18.54 11.81 2.50
C GLU A 11 -17.71 11.87 3.79
N PHE A 12 -17.38 10.72 4.38
CA PHE A 12 -16.60 10.66 5.61
C PHE A 12 -15.12 10.99 5.42
N THR A 13 -14.53 10.69 4.26
CA THR A 13 -13.15 11.05 3.92
C THR A 13 -13.01 12.46 3.41
N ALA A 14 -14.06 13.05 2.84
CA ALA A 14 -14.03 14.41 2.32
C ALA A 14 -13.93 15.48 3.43
N ASP A 15 -14.50 15.22 4.60
CA ASP A 15 -14.63 16.26 5.61
C ASP A 15 -13.48 16.34 6.63
N ASN A 16 -12.66 15.30 6.85
CA ASN A 16 -11.70 15.31 7.96
C ASN A 16 -10.38 14.52 7.78
N CYS A 17 -10.09 13.90 6.64
CA CYS A 17 -8.88 13.12 6.50
C CYS A 17 -8.34 13.05 5.06
N ASP A 18 -7.19 13.64 4.82
CA ASP A 18 -6.49 13.54 3.54
C ASP A 18 -5.65 12.26 3.49
N PHE A 19 -5.84 11.46 2.44
CA PHE A 19 -4.91 10.38 2.15
C PHE A 19 -3.73 10.91 1.35
N LYS A 20 -2.54 10.91 1.95
CA LYS A 20 -1.31 11.38 1.33
C LYS A 20 -0.36 10.21 1.08
N GLY A 21 0.20 10.16 -0.13
CA GLY A 21 1.22 9.20 -0.52
C GLY A 21 2.26 9.84 -1.43
N PHE A 22 3.47 9.32 -1.40
CA PHE A 22 4.58 9.75 -2.26
C PHE A 22 4.96 8.58 -3.15
N ILE A 23 4.92 8.80 -4.47
CA ILE A 23 5.35 7.83 -5.47
C ILE A 23 6.78 8.18 -5.85
N ASP A 24 7.69 7.22 -5.73
CA ASP A 24 9.11 7.46 -6.01
C ASP A 24 9.38 7.70 -7.50
N LEU A 25 8.71 6.92 -8.37
CA LEU A 25 8.93 7.01 -9.81
C LEU A 25 7.70 6.57 -10.61
N VAL A 26 7.37 7.34 -11.64
CA VAL A 26 6.42 6.95 -12.69
C VAL A 26 7.12 7.05 -14.04
N VAL A 27 7.12 5.95 -14.79
CA VAL A 27 7.69 5.88 -16.14
C VAL A 27 6.58 5.63 -17.15
N LYS A 28 6.52 6.44 -18.20
CA LYS A 28 5.70 6.18 -19.38
C LYS A 28 6.55 5.52 -20.45
N THR A 29 6.10 4.39 -20.96
CA THR A 29 6.78 3.66 -22.04
C THR A 29 6.23 4.04 -23.42
N ALA A 30 6.98 3.74 -24.48
CA ALA A 30 6.62 4.10 -25.85
C ALA A 30 5.29 3.45 -26.33
N ASP A 31 4.91 2.30 -25.74
CA ASP A 31 3.65 1.62 -25.99
C ASP A 31 2.45 2.25 -25.24
N GLY A 32 2.66 3.40 -24.57
CA GLY A 32 1.62 4.16 -23.89
C GLY A 32 1.27 3.65 -22.48
N LYS A 33 1.97 2.65 -21.96
CA LYS A 33 1.78 2.16 -20.59
C LYS A 33 2.53 3.02 -19.59
N TYR A 34 2.11 2.90 -18.34
CA TYR A 34 2.73 3.56 -17.20
C TYR A 34 3.20 2.52 -16.19
N HIS A 35 4.37 2.75 -15.62
CA HIS A 35 4.95 1.90 -14.58
C HIS A 35 5.19 2.74 -13.34
N ILE A 36 4.49 2.40 -12.26
CA ILE A 36 4.70 3.01 -10.94
C ILE A 36 5.70 2.13 -10.19
N LEU A 37 6.82 2.72 -9.78
CA LEU A 37 7.84 2.05 -8.99
C LEU A 37 7.93 2.68 -7.60
N ASP A 38 8.15 1.83 -6.60
CA ASP A 38 8.48 2.22 -5.24
C ASP A 38 9.77 1.50 -4.83
N TRP A 39 10.78 2.27 -4.43
CA TRP A 39 12.10 1.76 -4.07
C TRP A 39 12.15 1.35 -2.61
N LYS A 40 12.69 0.17 -2.35
CA LYS A 40 12.86 -0.35 -1.00
C LYS A 40 14.29 -0.80 -0.77
N THR A 41 14.93 -0.31 0.29
CA THR A 41 16.23 -0.84 0.71
C THR A 41 16.06 -2.11 1.53
N CYS A 42 16.94 -3.08 1.31
CA CYS A 42 16.99 -4.31 2.07
C CYS A 42 18.44 -4.85 2.13
N SER A 43 18.70 -5.82 3.01
CA SER A 43 20.02 -6.44 3.07
C SER A 43 20.21 -7.43 1.92
N TRP A 44 19.33 -8.41 1.76
CA TRP A 44 19.51 -9.57 0.85
C TRP A 44 18.46 -9.70 -0.24
N GLY A 45 17.38 -8.95 -0.18
CA GLY A 45 16.20 -9.11 -1.00
C GLY A 45 14.97 -9.51 -0.17
N TRP A 46 13.87 -9.79 -0.84
CA TRP A 46 12.63 -10.21 -0.20
C TRP A 46 12.30 -11.65 -0.60
N ASP A 47 11.88 -12.44 0.38
CA ASP A 47 11.30 -13.76 0.14
C ASP A 47 9.89 -13.65 -0.50
N MET A 48 9.36 -14.77 -0.96
CA MET A 48 8.05 -14.81 -1.61
C MET A 48 6.92 -14.39 -0.68
N LYS A 49 7.03 -14.67 0.62
CA LYS A 49 6.03 -14.27 1.62
C LYS A 49 5.95 -12.77 1.72
N ARG A 50 7.08 -12.07 1.80
CA ARG A 50 7.14 -10.61 1.85
C ARG A 50 6.73 -9.96 0.53
N LYS A 51 7.14 -10.52 -0.61
CA LYS A 51 6.74 -10.04 -1.94
C LYS A 51 5.24 -10.11 -2.18
N SER A 52 4.56 -11.10 -1.58
CA SER A 52 3.12 -11.30 -1.66
C SER A 52 2.33 -10.73 -0.48
N ASP A 53 3.01 -10.16 0.51
CA ASP A 53 2.36 -9.62 1.71
C ASP A 53 1.31 -8.56 1.33
N ARG A 54 0.11 -8.75 1.87
CA ARG A 54 -1.05 -7.94 1.52
C ARG A 54 -0.85 -6.46 1.86
N ILE A 55 -0.36 -6.17 3.05
CA ILE A 55 -0.20 -4.78 3.52
C ILE A 55 0.86 -4.07 2.70
N THR A 56 2.01 -4.73 2.48
CA THR A 56 3.11 -4.21 1.66
C THR A 56 2.64 -3.90 0.23
N THR A 57 1.91 -4.84 -0.39
CA THR A 57 1.47 -4.66 -1.78
C THR A 57 0.29 -3.70 -1.94
N TYR A 58 -0.49 -3.46 -0.88
CA TYR A 58 -1.58 -2.47 -0.91
C TYR A 58 -1.06 -1.03 -1.04
N GLN A 59 0.15 -0.72 -0.60
CA GLN A 59 0.77 0.58 -0.84
C GLN A 59 0.77 0.91 -2.34
N LEU A 60 1.37 0.04 -3.16
CA LEU A 60 1.40 0.22 -4.62
C LEU A 60 0.02 0.19 -5.27
N THR A 61 -0.88 -0.63 -4.74
CA THR A 61 -2.25 -0.73 -5.24
C THR A 61 -3.03 0.58 -5.04
N LEU A 62 -2.88 1.21 -3.88
CA LEU A 62 -3.47 2.52 -3.57
C LEU A 62 -2.80 3.63 -4.38
N TYR A 63 -1.48 3.60 -4.54
CA TYR A 63 -0.76 4.53 -5.42
C TYR A 63 -1.33 4.48 -6.84
N LYS A 64 -1.46 3.30 -7.42
CA LYS A 64 -2.07 3.13 -8.74
C LYS A 64 -3.47 3.71 -8.78
N LYS A 65 -4.34 3.35 -7.84
CA LYS A 65 -5.73 3.83 -7.80
C LYS A 65 -5.78 5.36 -7.82
N PHE A 66 -5.19 6.01 -6.83
CA PHE A 66 -5.29 7.46 -6.67
C PHE A 66 -4.52 8.23 -7.75
N TRP A 67 -3.41 7.68 -8.25
CA TRP A 67 -2.66 8.29 -9.35
C TRP A 67 -3.47 8.25 -10.67
N CYS A 68 -4.14 7.14 -10.97
CA CYS A 68 -5.01 6.99 -12.12
C CYS A 68 -6.19 7.97 -12.06
N GLU A 69 -6.85 8.06 -10.91
CA GLU A 69 -7.97 8.98 -10.69
C GLU A 69 -7.53 10.44 -10.87
N LYS A 70 -6.43 10.83 -10.24
CA LYS A 70 -5.89 12.19 -10.33
C LYS A 70 -5.51 12.61 -11.74
N ASN A 71 -4.99 11.68 -12.55
CA ASN A 71 -4.49 11.96 -13.89
C ASN A 71 -5.48 11.56 -15.00
N ASN A 72 -6.65 11.06 -14.65
CA ASN A 72 -7.67 10.55 -15.57
C ASN A 72 -7.10 9.51 -16.56
N ILE A 73 -6.36 8.53 -16.02
CA ILE A 73 -5.71 7.46 -16.78
C ILE A 73 -6.40 6.14 -16.45
N ASP A 74 -6.68 5.33 -17.51
CA ASP A 74 -7.22 3.99 -17.33
C ASP A 74 -6.26 3.12 -16.52
N PRO A 75 -6.70 2.55 -15.39
CA PRO A 75 -5.89 1.63 -14.60
C PRO A 75 -5.37 0.40 -15.37
N ALA A 76 -6.02 0.01 -16.47
CA ALA A 76 -5.53 -1.08 -17.31
C ALA A 76 -4.17 -0.79 -17.95
N LEU A 77 -3.86 0.49 -18.17
CA LEU A 77 -2.58 0.96 -18.74
C LEU A 77 -1.47 1.10 -17.71
N VAL A 78 -1.73 0.83 -16.43
CA VAL A 78 -0.78 1.10 -15.35
C VAL A 78 -0.34 -0.19 -14.68
N GLU A 79 0.95 -0.42 -14.61
CA GLU A 79 1.58 -1.53 -13.87
C GLU A 79 2.32 -1.01 -12.63
N THR A 80 2.44 -1.85 -11.61
CA THR A 80 3.10 -1.49 -10.35
C THR A 80 4.25 -2.42 -10.03
N HIS A 81 5.35 -1.87 -9.53
CA HIS A 81 6.60 -2.58 -9.27
C HIS A 81 7.24 -2.15 -7.96
N PHE A 82 7.89 -3.07 -7.28
CA PHE A 82 8.91 -2.74 -6.29
C PHE A 82 10.29 -2.86 -6.90
N GLY A 83 11.14 -1.89 -6.61
CA GLY A 83 12.57 -1.93 -6.87
C GLY A 83 13.32 -2.16 -5.56
N LEU A 84 13.99 -3.30 -5.41
CA LEU A 84 14.79 -3.59 -4.22
C LEU A 84 16.24 -3.17 -4.44
N LEU A 85 16.75 -2.35 -3.54
CA LEU A 85 18.17 -2.00 -3.44
C LEU A 85 18.81 -2.85 -2.34
N LYS A 86 19.55 -3.88 -2.74
CA LYS A 86 20.14 -4.89 -1.84
C LYS A 86 21.53 -4.40 -1.39
N ARG A 87 21.64 -3.89 -0.17
CA ARG A 87 22.85 -3.26 0.38
C ARG A 87 24.04 -4.19 0.56
N THR A 88 23.80 -5.46 0.84
CA THR A 88 24.86 -6.44 1.16
C THR A 88 25.16 -7.39 0.01
N ALA A 89 24.43 -7.32 -1.09
CA ALA A 89 24.66 -8.14 -2.26
C ALA A 89 25.95 -7.69 -2.97
N LYS A 90 26.85 -8.64 -3.26
CA LYS A 90 28.07 -8.37 -4.05
C LYS A 90 27.79 -8.28 -5.54
N LYS A 91 26.73 -8.91 -6.01
CA LYS A 91 26.21 -8.88 -7.39
C LYS A 91 24.69 -8.70 -7.33
N ASP A 92 24.10 -8.28 -8.44
CA ASP A 92 22.66 -8.11 -8.59
C ASP A 92 22.03 -7.26 -7.45
N ASN A 93 22.64 -6.11 -7.20
CA ASN A 93 22.24 -5.18 -6.12
C ASN A 93 20.83 -4.62 -6.31
N VAL A 94 20.29 -4.67 -7.53
CA VAL A 94 18.96 -4.19 -7.85
C VAL A 94 18.10 -5.36 -8.31
N GLU A 95 16.89 -5.41 -7.81
CA GLU A 95 15.88 -6.38 -8.23
C GLU A 95 14.56 -5.65 -8.42
N ILE A 96 13.99 -5.69 -9.63
CA ILE A 96 12.68 -5.11 -9.91
C ILE A 96 11.70 -6.26 -10.16
N PHE A 97 10.55 -6.22 -9.49
CA PHE A 97 9.51 -7.19 -9.71
C PHE A 97 8.13 -6.55 -9.74
N ARG A 98 7.27 -7.11 -10.58
CA ARG A 98 5.90 -6.65 -10.75
C ARG A 98 5.02 -7.10 -9.57
N VAL A 99 4.15 -6.19 -9.13
CA VAL A 99 3.11 -6.47 -8.15
C VAL A 99 1.75 -6.38 -8.86
N THR A 100 0.96 -7.43 -8.77
CA THR A 100 -0.38 -7.41 -9.34
C THR A 100 -1.28 -6.42 -8.59
N SER A 101 -1.97 -5.56 -9.33
CA SER A 101 -2.85 -4.51 -8.80
C SER A 101 -4.11 -4.35 -9.67
N GLY A 102 -4.79 -5.49 -9.92
CA GLY A 102 -6.03 -5.52 -10.68
C GLY A 102 -7.24 -4.96 -9.92
N PRO A 103 -8.42 -4.83 -10.58
CA PRO A 103 -9.60 -4.17 -10.03
C PRO A 103 -10.02 -4.70 -8.66
N ARG A 104 -10.11 -6.03 -8.51
CA ARG A 104 -10.47 -6.67 -7.22
C ARG A 104 -9.49 -6.33 -6.09
N LYS A 105 -8.19 -6.24 -6.41
CA LYS A 105 -7.18 -5.87 -5.41
C LYS A 105 -7.27 -4.40 -5.03
N MET A 106 -7.56 -3.51 -5.99
CA MET A 106 -7.81 -2.09 -5.74
C MET A 106 -9.02 -1.89 -4.83
N GLU A 107 -10.11 -2.58 -5.11
CA GLU A 107 -11.30 -2.57 -4.25
C GLU A 107 -10.98 -3.03 -2.82
N ASN A 108 -10.29 -4.16 -2.67
CA ASN A 108 -9.91 -4.70 -1.37
C ASN A 108 -8.96 -3.75 -0.60
N ALA A 109 -8.01 -3.13 -1.28
CA ALA A 109 -7.10 -2.16 -0.67
C ALA A 109 -7.85 -0.91 -0.21
N THR A 110 -8.80 -0.43 -1.01
CA THR A 110 -9.67 0.69 -0.67
C THR A 110 -10.54 0.37 0.55
N LYS A 111 -11.23 -0.77 0.54
CA LYS A 111 -12.03 -1.24 1.70
C LYS A 111 -11.17 -1.36 2.98
N PHE A 112 -9.92 -1.81 2.84
CA PHE A 112 -8.99 -1.90 3.96
C PHE A 112 -8.61 -0.51 4.49
N LEU A 113 -8.29 0.43 3.63
CA LEU A 113 -7.99 1.82 3.98
C LEU A 113 -9.16 2.45 4.75
N PHE A 114 -10.38 2.31 4.23
CA PHE A 114 -11.57 2.85 4.89
C PHE A 114 -11.83 2.26 6.28
N LYS A 115 -11.66 0.94 6.42
CA LYS A 115 -11.77 0.31 7.74
C LYS A 115 -10.76 0.89 8.73
N ALA A 116 -9.54 1.16 8.29
CA ALA A 116 -8.50 1.76 9.13
C ALA A 116 -8.88 3.20 9.53
N VAL A 117 -9.31 4.02 8.58
CA VAL A 117 -9.76 5.39 8.84
C VAL A 117 -10.95 5.40 9.79
N THR A 118 -11.97 4.57 9.54
CA THR A 118 -13.14 4.45 10.43
C THR A 118 -12.74 4.04 11.85
N ALA A 119 -11.81 3.09 11.99
CA ALA A 119 -11.32 2.66 13.30
C ALA A 119 -10.62 3.82 14.05
N ILE A 120 -9.81 4.61 13.34
CA ILE A 120 -9.14 5.79 13.91
C ILE A 120 -10.17 6.82 14.41
N HIS A 121 -11.14 7.18 13.58
CA HIS A 121 -12.17 8.16 13.93
C HIS A 121 -13.07 7.71 15.09
N ARG A 122 -13.32 6.41 15.19
CA ARG A 122 -14.07 5.83 16.34
C ARG A 122 -13.21 5.65 17.59
N GLY A 123 -11.95 6.05 17.57
CA GLY A 123 -11.05 5.86 18.69
C GLY A 123 -10.77 4.39 19.03
N ILE A 124 -10.99 3.48 18.08
CA ILE A 124 -10.78 2.04 18.28
C ILE A 124 -9.29 1.76 18.33
N LYS A 125 -8.81 1.33 19.48
CA LYS A 125 -7.41 0.94 19.70
C LYS A 125 -7.26 -0.57 19.55
N ILE A 126 -6.73 -1.01 18.39
CA ILE A 126 -6.47 -2.42 18.12
C ILE A 126 -5.05 -2.77 18.53
N LYS A 127 -4.89 -3.71 19.45
CA LYS A 127 -3.58 -4.20 19.88
C LYS A 127 -3.02 -5.16 18.83
N ASN A 128 -1.85 -4.85 18.25
CA ASN A 128 -1.13 -5.78 17.39
C ASN A 128 -0.31 -6.77 18.20
N ARG A 129 -0.93 -7.87 18.61
CA ARG A 129 -0.28 -8.91 19.42
C ARG A 129 0.80 -9.70 18.67
N MET A 130 0.84 -9.62 17.34
CA MET A 130 1.88 -10.29 16.52
C MET A 130 3.26 -9.65 16.68
N SER A 131 3.33 -8.42 17.15
CA SER A 131 4.58 -7.66 17.33
C SER A 131 5.01 -7.52 18.79
N CYS A 132 4.38 -8.23 19.73
CA CYS A 132 4.66 -8.09 21.17
C CYS A 132 6.11 -8.38 21.52
N ARG A 133 6.79 -9.30 20.83
CA ARG A 133 8.21 -9.65 21.08
C ARG A 133 9.15 -8.44 21.05
N TYR A 134 8.85 -7.45 20.21
CA TYR A 134 9.69 -6.26 19.99
C TYR A 134 9.07 -4.97 20.54
N CYS A 135 7.94 -5.08 21.24
CA CYS A 135 7.23 -3.93 21.76
C CYS A 135 7.76 -3.55 23.14
N LYS A 136 8.21 -2.30 23.31
CA LYS A 136 8.68 -1.78 24.60
C LYS A 136 7.64 -1.77 25.71
N PHE A 137 6.35 -1.83 25.36
CA PHE A 137 5.24 -1.87 26.31
C PHE A 137 4.78 -3.29 26.63
N ASN A 138 5.38 -4.33 26.03
CA ASN A 138 5.01 -5.73 26.28
C ASN A 138 5.20 -6.09 27.74
N LYS A 139 4.14 -6.65 28.38
CA LYS A 139 4.12 -7.03 29.80
C LYS A 139 4.33 -5.85 30.78
N THR A 140 4.05 -4.63 30.38
CA THR A 140 4.00 -3.47 31.28
C THR A 140 2.55 -3.09 31.59
N GLU A 141 2.35 -2.21 32.56
CA GLU A 141 1.03 -1.62 32.91
C GLU A 141 0.32 -0.95 31.72
N ASN A 142 1.10 -0.48 30.73
CA ASN A 142 0.57 0.15 29.51
C ASN A 142 0.13 -0.85 28.44
N CYS A 143 0.24 -2.14 28.69
CA CYS A 143 -0.13 -3.23 27.77
C CYS A 143 -0.77 -4.41 28.52
N SER A 144 -1.96 -4.16 29.02
CA SER A 144 -2.82 -5.21 29.61
C SER A 144 -3.52 -6.06 28.53
#